data_60c74f87ace800e39a3bddf1c351541a
#
_entry.id   60c74f87ace800e39a3bddf1c351541a
#
_cell.length_a   1.000
_cell.length_b   1.000
_cell.length_c   1.000
_cell.angle_alpha   90.00
_cell.angle_beta   90.00
_cell.angle_gamma   90.00
#
_symmetry.space_group_name_H-M   'P 1'
#
loop_
_entity.id
_entity.type
_entity.pdbx_description
1 polymer ?
#
loop_
_entity_poly.entity_id
_entity_poly.type
_entity_poly.pdbx_seq_one_letter_code
_entity_poly.pdbx_strand_id
1 'polypeptide(L)'
;MGEKGHRFGTETLRTGAEELTHEAQVLTHGVMTAPFRLRTYRLIRKILIGFILVSIANVLFSYFFYTPKMYRILRDNRETVIKYRILQDRIRTAQQRVDEIRHRDNYVYRSLFSTDTMSIDGVWQPYPDSKYAPLADDDYAPLMVGTWRQLDALARTIYLESVSFDELQQFSKNKEQLSAAV
;
A
#
# COMPACT_ATOMS: atom_id res chain seq x y z
N MET A 1 -74.15 74.31 -24.03
CA MET A 1 -74.72 72.96 -23.94
C MET A 1 -74.04 72.13 -25.04
N GLY A 2 -73.00 71.36 -24.74
CA GLY A 2 -72.33 70.53 -25.75
C GLY A 2 -70.96 69.99 -25.33
N GLU A 3 -70.81 69.39 -24.10
CA GLU A 3 -69.52 68.82 -23.73
C GLU A 3 -69.61 67.45 -23.00
N LYS A 4 -70.63 66.67 -23.28
CA LYS A 4 -70.80 65.33 -22.70
C LYS A 4 -70.67 64.14 -23.65
N GLY A 5 -70.53 64.37 -24.97
CA GLY A 5 -70.52 63.28 -25.99
C GLY A 5 -69.12 62.71 -26.29
N HIS A 6 -68.04 63.40 -26.00
CA HIS A 6 -66.72 63.00 -26.45
C HIS A 6 -65.90 62.12 -25.44
N ARG A 7 -66.36 61.98 -24.19
CA ARG A 7 -65.68 61.20 -23.17
C ARG A 7 -66.02 59.72 -23.18
N PHE A 8 -67.23 59.38 -23.66
CA PHE A 8 -67.66 57.93 -23.65
C PHE A 8 -67.06 57.14 -24.78
N GLY A 9 -66.70 57.72 -25.90
CA GLY A 9 -66.07 57.01 -27.01
C GLY A 9 -64.58 56.69 -26.82
N THR A 10 -63.88 57.48 -26.02
CA THR A 10 -62.44 57.23 -25.77
C THR A 10 -62.16 56.19 -24.70
N GLU A 11 -63.02 56.03 -23.71
CA GLU A 11 -62.87 55.02 -22.67
C GLU A 11 -63.18 53.65 -23.23
N THR A 12 -64.18 53.43 -24.07
CA THR A 12 -64.49 52.11 -24.69
C THR A 12 -63.42 51.68 -25.68
N LEU A 13 -62.80 52.61 -26.40
CA LEU A 13 -61.65 52.28 -27.27
C LEU A 13 -60.39 51.92 -26.51
N ARG A 14 -60.16 52.58 -25.36
CA ARG A 14 -59.05 52.31 -24.50
C ARG A 14 -59.17 50.93 -23.82
N THR A 15 -60.33 50.60 -23.30
CA THR A 15 -60.60 49.30 -22.70
C THR A 15 -60.49 48.17 -23.70
N GLY A 16 -61.00 48.34 -24.94
CA GLY A 16 -60.84 47.35 -26.01
C GLY A 16 -59.38 47.19 -26.46
N ALA A 17 -58.58 48.29 -26.46
CA ALA A 17 -57.16 48.19 -26.80
C ALA A 17 -56.33 47.52 -25.70
N GLU A 18 -56.67 47.75 -24.43
CA GLU A 18 -56.02 47.07 -23.30
C GLU A 18 -56.37 45.54 -23.27
N GLU A 19 -57.61 45.17 -23.59
CA GLU A 19 -58.05 43.79 -23.70
C GLU A 19 -57.32 43.07 -24.85
N LEU A 20 -57.22 43.66 -26.02
CA LEU A 20 -56.53 43.13 -27.17
C LEU A 20 -55.04 42.94 -26.95
N THR A 21 -54.42 43.90 -26.23
CA THR A 21 -52.98 43.78 -25.86
C THR A 21 -52.75 42.69 -24.83
N HIS A 22 -53.67 42.48 -23.91
CA HIS A 22 -53.58 41.42 -22.91
C HIS A 22 -53.81 40.03 -23.56
N GLU A 23 -54.78 39.91 -24.47
CA GLU A 23 -54.96 38.67 -25.24
C GLU A 23 -53.75 38.37 -26.15
N ALA A 24 -53.20 39.37 -26.82
CA ALA A 24 -51.99 39.21 -27.62
C ALA A 24 -50.77 38.82 -26.80
N GLN A 25 -50.62 39.35 -25.58
CA GLN A 25 -49.55 38.91 -24.67
C GLN A 25 -49.74 37.50 -24.15
N VAL A 26 -50.97 37.11 -23.82
CA VAL A 26 -51.25 35.73 -23.36
C VAL A 26 -51.00 34.70 -24.48
N LEU A 27 -51.39 35.04 -25.72
CA LEU A 27 -51.14 34.16 -26.89
C LEU A 27 -49.64 34.06 -27.23
N THR A 28 -48.89 35.19 -27.14
CA THR A 28 -47.46 35.16 -27.42
C THR A 28 -46.69 34.38 -26.35
N HIS A 29 -47.04 34.49 -25.06
CA HIS A 29 -46.42 33.69 -24.01
C HIS A 29 -46.76 32.21 -24.08
N GLY A 30 -48.02 31.86 -24.47
CA GLY A 30 -48.47 30.47 -24.60
C GLY A 30 -47.79 29.73 -25.78
N VAL A 31 -47.54 30.44 -26.89
CA VAL A 31 -47.01 29.85 -28.12
C VAL A 31 -45.49 29.68 -28.08
N MET A 32 -44.76 30.53 -27.35
CA MET A 32 -43.29 30.43 -27.29
C MET A 32 -42.76 29.37 -26.32
N THR A 33 -43.50 28.96 -25.31
CA THR A 33 -42.97 28.07 -24.26
C THR A 33 -43.24 26.57 -24.47
N ALA A 34 -44.29 26.24 -25.18
CA ALA A 34 -44.72 24.82 -25.34
C ALA A 34 -43.79 23.94 -26.23
N PRO A 35 -43.35 24.38 -27.43
CA PRO A 35 -42.47 23.53 -28.26
C PRO A 35 -41.04 23.44 -27.76
N PHE A 36 -40.56 24.48 -27.02
CA PHE A 36 -39.19 24.51 -26.49
C PHE A 36 -39.00 23.52 -25.34
N ARG A 37 -39.98 23.43 -24.44
CA ARG A 37 -39.93 22.42 -23.32
C ARG A 37 -39.91 20.99 -23.79
N LEU A 38 -40.62 20.65 -24.82
CA LEU A 38 -40.65 19.27 -25.35
C LEU A 38 -39.36 18.89 -26.08
N ARG A 39 -38.71 19.83 -26.78
CA ARG A 39 -37.41 19.61 -27.42
C ARG A 39 -36.30 19.49 -26.39
N THR A 40 -36.25 20.35 -25.39
CA THR A 40 -35.28 20.29 -24.31
C THR A 40 -35.41 19.02 -23.47
N TYR A 41 -36.63 18.58 -23.16
CA TYR A 41 -36.86 17.32 -22.45
C TYR A 41 -36.32 16.11 -23.21
N ARG A 42 -36.53 16.05 -24.55
CA ARG A 42 -35.99 14.98 -25.40
C ARG A 42 -34.46 15.01 -25.47
N LEU A 43 -33.87 16.17 -25.51
CA LEU A 43 -32.41 16.36 -25.45
C LEU A 43 -31.83 15.92 -24.10
N ILE A 44 -32.42 16.39 -22.99
CA ILE A 44 -32.02 16.01 -21.64
C ILE A 44 -32.10 14.52 -21.42
N ARG A 45 -33.21 13.87 -21.89
CA ARG A 45 -33.36 12.42 -21.81
C ARG A 45 -32.29 11.66 -22.61
N LYS A 46 -31.91 12.12 -23.79
CA LYS A 46 -30.82 11.54 -24.59
C LYS A 46 -29.49 11.67 -23.93
N ILE A 47 -29.20 12.84 -23.35
CA ILE A 47 -27.95 13.12 -22.58
C ILE A 47 -27.90 12.22 -21.35
N LEU A 48 -29.01 12.10 -20.61
CA LEU A 48 -29.09 11.25 -19.42
C LEU A 48 -28.85 9.77 -19.75
N ILE A 49 -29.50 9.27 -20.84
CA ILE A 49 -29.26 7.89 -21.30
C ILE A 49 -27.78 7.69 -21.70
N GLY A 50 -27.21 8.64 -22.44
CA GLY A 50 -25.78 8.61 -22.80
C GLY A 50 -24.87 8.57 -21.58
N PHE A 51 -25.14 9.39 -20.57
CA PHE A 51 -24.38 9.43 -19.33
C PHE A 51 -24.46 8.10 -18.56
N ILE A 52 -25.65 7.51 -18.45
CA ILE A 52 -25.84 6.20 -17.82
C ILE A 52 -25.04 5.13 -18.57
N LEU A 53 -25.08 5.12 -19.90
CA LEU A 53 -24.38 4.14 -20.72
C LEU A 53 -22.86 4.25 -20.58
N VAL A 54 -22.32 5.48 -20.56
CA VAL A 54 -20.89 5.74 -20.31
C VAL A 54 -20.49 5.33 -18.89
N SER A 55 -21.33 5.58 -17.88
CA SER A 55 -21.09 5.15 -16.50
C SER A 55 -21.04 3.63 -16.38
N ILE A 56 -21.97 2.92 -17.00
CA ILE A 56 -21.98 1.45 -17.03
C ILE A 56 -20.72 0.92 -17.74
N ALA A 57 -20.37 1.48 -18.90
CA ALA A 57 -19.16 1.11 -19.62
C ALA A 57 -17.89 1.32 -18.78
N ASN A 58 -17.82 2.43 -18.05
CA ASN A 58 -16.69 2.75 -17.16
C ASN A 58 -16.57 1.75 -16.00
N VAL A 59 -17.70 1.39 -15.38
CA VAL A 59 -17.74 0.36 -14.31
C VAL A 59 -17.32 -1.00 -14.84
N LEU A 60 -17.81 -1.41 -16.01
CA LEU A 60 -17.44 -2.68 -16.65
C LEU A 60 -15.94 -2.70 -17.00
N PHE A 61 -15.43 -1.60 -17.57
CA PHE A 61 -14.01 -1.46 -17.89
C PHE A 61 -13.15 -1.52 -16.64
N SER A 62 -13.52 -0.79 -15.59
CA SER A 62 -12.84 -0.81 -14.29
C SER A 62 -12.83 -2.21 -13.70
N TYR A 63 -13.95 -2.92 -13.72
CA TYR A 63 -14.04 -4.29 -13.21
C TYR A 63 -13.15 -5.25 -14.00
N PHE A 64 -13.13 -5.15 -15.32
CA PHE A 64 -12.38 -6.06 -16.17
C PHE A 64 -10.85 -5.84 -16.11
N PHE A 65 -10.39 -4.57 -16.00
CA PHE A 65 -8.97 -4.24 -15.97
C PHE A 65 -8.37 -4.20 -14.57
N TYR A 66 -9.14 -3.79 -13.55
CA TYR A 66 -8.64 -3.65 -12.20
C TYR A 66 -8.51 -4.98 -11.45
N THR A 67 -9.48 -5.87 -11.66
CA THR A 67 -9.55 -7.16 -10.94
C THR A 67 -8.32 -8.07 -11.18
N PRO A 68 -7.88 -8.33 -12.43
CA PRO A 68 -6.72 -9.22 -12.65
C PRO A 68 -5.40 -8.64 -12.11
N LYS A 69 -5.22 -7.32 -12.16
CA LYS A 69 -4.04 -6.65 -11.59
C LYS A 69 -4.01 -6.77 -10.06
N MET A 70 -5.16 -6.59 -9.42
CA MET A 70 -5.28 -6.71 -7.96
C MET A 70 -4.99 -8.15 -7.50
N TYR A 71 -5.50 -9.16 -8.19
CA TYR A 71 -5.20 -10.56 -7.86
C TYR A 71 -3.71 -10.90 -8.01
N ARG A 72 -3.02 -10.35 -9.01
CA ARG A 72 -1.57 -10.53 -9.16
C ARG A 72 -0.81 -9.94 -7.97
N ILE A 73 -1.11 -8.70 -7.60
CA ILE A 73 -0.48 -8.02 -6.46
C ILE A 73 -0.71 -8.80 -5.15
N LEU A 74 -1.94 -9.24 -4.90
CA LEU A 74 -2.26 -10.04 -3.70
C LEU A 74 -1.53 -11.39 -3.69
N ARG A 75 -1.38 -12.02 -4.85
CA ARG A 75 -0.63 -13.27 -4.97
C ARG A 75 0.86 -13.05 -4.74
N ASP A 76 1.46 -12.02 -5.35
CA ASP A 76 2.88 -11.71 -5.23
C ASP A 76 3.23 -11.31 -3.79
N ASN A 77 2.36 -10.56 -3.12
CA ASN A 77 2.49 -10.24 -1.70
C ASN A 77 2.44 -11.50 -0.83
N ARG A 78 1.48 -12.39 -1.05
CA ARG A 78 1.38 -13.66 -0.32
C ARG A 78 2.62 -14.53 -0.54
N GLU A 79 3.09 -14.62 -1.76
CA GLU A 79 4.29 -15.37 -2.11
C GLU A 79 5.53 -14.80 -1.40
N THR A 80 5.67 -13.49 -1.35
CA THR A 80 6.75 -12.81 -0.61
C THR A 80 6.71 -13.15 0.88
N VAL A 81 5.54 -13.06 1.51
CA VAL A 81 5.38 -13.42 2.93
C VAL A 81 5.76 -14.89 3.20
N ILE A 82 5.36 -15.81 2.31
CA ILE A 82 5.71 -17.22 2.44
C ILE A 82 7.22 -17.41 2.33
N LYS A 83 7.88 -16.78 1.36
CA LYS A 83 9.34 -16.82 1.18
C LYS A 83 10.08 -16.33 2.42
N TYR A 84 9.67 -15.22 3.01
CA TYR A 84 10.26 -14.69 4.25
C TYR A 84 10.04 -15.62 5.44
N ARG A 85 8.87 -16.24 5.58
CA ARG A 85 8.63 -17.24 6.64
C ARG A 85 9.51 -18.47 6.51
N ILE A 86 9.65 -19.01 5.30
CA ILE A 86 10.56 -20.12 5.02
C ILE A 86 12.01 -19.73 5.34
N LEU A 87 12.41 -18.50 4.97
CA LEU A 87 13.74 -18.00 5.29
C LEU A 87 13.96 -17.89 6.80
N GLN A 88 13.00 -17.36 7.56
CA GLN A 88 13.08 -17.31 9.03
C GLN A 88 13.23 -18.71 9.66
N ASP A 89 12.50 -19.68 9.15
CA ASP A 89 12.61 -21.06 9.64
C ASP A 89 13.99 -21.66 9.36
N ARG A 90 14.54 -21.39 8.18
CA ARG A 90 15.93 -21.78 7.83
C ARG A 90 16.97 -21.10 8.71
N ILE A 91 16.81 -19.81 8.97
CA ILE A 91 17.69 -19.06 9.88
C ILE A 91 17.62 -19.65 11.29
N ARG A 92 16.42 -19.94 11.81
CA ARG A 92 16.23 -20.57 13.11
C ARG A 92 16.93 -21.94 13.20
N THR A 93 16.77 -22.76 12.17
CA THR A 93 17.46 -24.08 12.11
C THR A 93 18.98 -23.88 12.09
N ALA A 94 19.49 -22.91 11.34
CA ALA A 94 20.91 -22.61 11.31
C ALA A 94 21.42 -22.10 12.67
N GLN A 95 20.67 -21.24 13.35
CA GLN A 95 20.99 -20.80 14.72
C GLN A 95 21.10 -21.98 15.68
N GLN A 96 20.15 -22.90 15.67
CA GLN A 96 20.22 -24.12 16.51
C GLN A 96 21.48 -24.93 16.24
N ARG A 97 21.90 -25.08 14.98
CA ARG A 97 23.13 -25.77 14.64
C ARG A 97 24.39 -25.06 15.13
N VAL A 98 24.40 -23.74 15.03
CA VAL A 98 25.52 -22.94 15.53
C VAL A 98 25.58 -23.01 17.07
N ASP A 99 24.44 -22.99 17.76
CA ASP A 99 24.38 -23.15 19.20
C ASP A 99 24.85 -24.55 19.65
N GLU A 100 24.54 -25.62 18.90
CA GLU A 100 25.08 -26.95 19.14
C GLU A 100 26.61 -26.96 18.99
N ILE A 101 27.17 -26.29 17.99
CA ILE A 101 28.62 -26.15 17.77
C ILE A 101 29.25 -25.40 18.93
N ARG A 102 28.68 -24.25 19.32
CA ARG A 102 29.13 -23.45 20.46
C ARG A 102 29.14 -24.27 21.76
N HIS A 103 28.09 -25.04 21.98
CA HIS A 103 28.04 -25.91 23.14
C HIS A 103 29.20 -26.89 23.18
N ARG A 104 29.52 -27.54 22.04
CA ARG A 104 30.69 -28.43 21.94
C ARG A 104 32.00 -27.68 22.13
N ASP A 105 32.14 -26.49 21.56
CA ASP A 105 33.32 -25.65 21.74
C ASP A 105 33.56 -25.37 23.22
N ASN A 106 32.57 -24.81 23.90
CA ASN A 106 32.71 -24.41 25.28
C ASN A 106 32.88 -25.58 26.28
N TYR A 107 32.14 -26.67 26.10
CA TYR A 107 32.10 -27.72 27.09
C TYR A 107 33.00 -28.92 26.79
N VAL A 108 33.37 -29.14 25.54
CA VAL A 108 34.22 -30.27 25.16
C VAL A 108 35.65 -29.77 24.87
N TYR A 109 35.80 -28.93 23.88
CA TYR A 109 37.12 -28.54 23.36
C TYR A 109 37.87 -27.64 24.35
N ARG A 110 37.22 -26.63 24.88
CA ARG A 110 37.90 -25.67 25.85
C ARG A 110 38.20 -26.40 27.15
N SER A 111 37.37 -27.29 27.61
CA SER A 111 37.65 -28.12 28.78
C SER A 111 38.86 -29.04 28.54
N LEU A 112 38.98 -29.62 27.33
CA LEU A 112 40.10 -30.47 26.97
C LEU A 112 41.45 -29.72 26.93
N PHE A 113 41.42 -28.47 26.52
CA PHE A 113 42.61 -27.62 26.46
C PHE A 113 42.82 -26.77 27.71
N SER A 114 41.93 -26.89 28.71
CA SER A 114 41.97 -26.09 29.97
C SER A 114 42.00 -24.59 29.72
N THR A 115 41.24 -24.12 28.70
CA THR A 115 41.09 -22.71 28.34
C THR A 115 39.75 -22.16 28.79
N ASP A 116 39.70 -20.85 29.05
CA ASP A 116 38.46 -20.21 29.44
C ASP A 116 37.40 -20.24 28.31
N THR A 117 36.11 -20.27 28.68
CA THR A 117 35.02 -20.17 27.74
C THR A 117 34.99 -18.79 27.08
N MET A 118 34.82 -18.74 25.76
CA MET A 118 34.72 -17.49 25.05
C MET A 118 33.34 -16.87 25.31
N SER A 119 33.32 -15.72 26.01
CA SER A 119 32.13 -14.94 26.19
C SER A 119 31.91 -14.00 24.99
N ILE A 120 30.77 -14.13 24.34
CA ILE A 120 30.39 -13.26 23.23
C ILE A 120 29.75 -11.95 23.73
N ASP A 121 29.36 -11.93 24.99
CA ASP A 121 28.69 -10.80 25.59
C ASP A 121 29.64 -9.58 25.67
N GLY A 122 29.28 -8.53 24.90
CA GLY A 122 30.04 -7.27 24.87
C GLY A 122 31.04 -7.11 23.72
N VAL A 123 31.39 -8.18 23.00
CA VAL A 123 32.38 -8.09 21.90
C VAL A 123 31.79 -7.42 20.65
N TRP A 124 30.47 -7.48 20.48
CA TRP A 124 29.84 -6.97 19.29
C TRP A 124 28.51 -6.24 19.55
N GLN A 125 28.43 -4.97 19.11
CA GLN A 125 27.17 -4.23 19.17
C GLN A 125 26.24 -4.58 18.00
N PRO A 126 24.92 -4.61 18.22
CA PRO A 126 23.94 -4.79 17.15
C PRO A 126 24.11 -3.69 16.09
N TYR A 127 23.83 -4.01 14.83
CA TYR A 127 23.79 -2.98 13.81
C TYR A 127 22.75 -1.91 14.14
N PRO A 128 23.05 -0.62 13.86
CA PRO A 128 22.10 0.46 14.09
C PRO A 128 20.84 0.28 13.24
N ASP A 129 19.70 0.73 13.74
CA ASP A 129 18.41 0.61 13.05
C ASP A 129 18.39 1.32 11.70
N SER A 130 19.25 2.32 11.50
CA SER A 130 19.43 3.02 10.23
C SER A 130 19.83 2.09 9.07
N LYS A 131 20.49 0.96 9.35
CA LYS A 131 20.81 -0.06 8.34
C LYS A 131 19.57 -0.63 7.67
N TYR A 132 18.47 -0.73 8.40
CA TYR A 132 17.23 -1.33 7.94
C TYR A 132 16.20 -0.29 7.48
N ALA A 133 16.52 1.01 7.55
CA ALA A 133 15.64 2.10 7.16
C ALA A 133 15.03 1.95 5.73
N PRO A 134 15.78 1.48 4.71
CA PRO A 134 15.21 1.28 3.37
C PRO A 134 14.09 0.23 3.30
N LEU A 135 13.97 -0.63 4.33
CA LEU A 135 12.94 -1.67 4.41
C LEU A 135 11.72 -1.22 5.22
N ALA A 136 11.77 -0.03 5.83
CA ALA A 136 10.74 0.45 6.76
C ALA A 136 9.47 0.95 6.07
N ASP A 137 9.53 1.30 4.78
CA ASP A 137 8.40 1.84 4.00
C ASP A 137 7.51 0.75 3.37
N ASP A 138 7.83 -0.53 3.57
CA ASP A 138 7.06 -1.64 3.01
C ASP A 138 5.94 -2.09 3.97
N ASP A 139 4.81 -2.52 3.41
CA ASP A 139 3.68 -3.10 4.18
C ASP A 139 4.11 -4.29 5.06
N TYR A 140 5.19 -4.97 4.67
CA TYR A 140 5.78 -6.12 5.37
C TYR A 140 7.08 -5.78 6.11
N ALA A 141 7.35 -4.50 6.34
CA ALA A 141 8.57 -4.03 7.01
C ALA A 141 8.92 -4.79 8.31
N PRO A 142 7.98 -5.07 9.23
CA PRO A 142 8.31 -5.80 10.45
C PRO A 142 8.85 -7.22 10.18
N LEU A 143 8.30 -7.91 9.19
CA LEU A 143 8.73 -9.26 8.80
C LEU A 143 10.11 -9.21 8.13
N MET A 144 10.31 -8.27 7.22
CA MET A 144 11.57 -8.09 6.48
C MET A 144 12.70 -7.67 7.41
N VAL A 145 12.50 -6.62 8.19
CA VAL A 145 13.49 -6.11 9.15
C VAL A 145 13.83 -7.19 10.20
N GLY A 146 12.81 -7.87 10.73
CA GLY A 146 13.01 -8.97 11.67
C GLY A 146 13.87 -10.09 11.09
N THR A 147 13.64 -10.48 9.84
CA THR A 147 14.40 -11.52 9.15
C THR A 147 15.86 -11.09 8.93
N TRP A 148 16.10 -9.86 8.48
CA TRP A 148 17.44 -9.33 8.29
C TRP A 148 18.23 -9.21 9.59
N ARG A 149 17.59 -8.77 10.68
CA ARG A 149 18.22 -8.75 12.01
C ARG A 149 18.64 -10.14 12.48
N GLN A 150 17.78 -11.15 12.28
CA GLN A 150 18.12 -12.54 12.62
C GLN A 150 19.27 -13.07 11.78
N LEU A 151 19.31 -12.75 10.47
CA LEU A 151 20.40 -13.13 9.60
C LEU A 151 21.73 -12.48 10.01
N ASP A 152 21.70 -11.20 10.32
CA ASP A 152 22.89 -10.47 10.80
C ASP A 152 23.39 -10.99 12.16
N ALA A 153 22.48 -11.38 13.05
CA ALA A 153 22.84 -12.02 14.32
C ALA A 153 23.49 -13.39 14.08
N LEU A 154 22.91 -14.20 13.20
CA LEU A 154 23.47 -15.50 12.83
C LEU A 154 24.87 -15.36 12.21
N ALA A 155 25.04 -14.45 11.26
CA ALA A 155 26.32 -14.20 10.62
C ALA A 155 27.40 -13.81 11.63
N ARG A 156 27.06 -12.99 12.63
CA ARG A 156 27.96 -12.63 13.74
C ARG A 156 28.36 -13.83 14.58
N THR A 157 27.38 -14.64 14.95
CA THR A 157 27.65 -15.82 15.77
C THR A 157 28.58 -16.78 15.03
N ILE A 158 28.34 -17.02 13.73
CA ILE A 158 29.22 -17.86 12.90
C ILE A 158 30.64 -17.28 12.85
N TYR A 159 30.79 -15.97 12.70
CA TYR A 159 32.10 -15.33 12.69
C TYR A 159 32.84 -15.54 14.02
N LEU A 160 32.16 -15.33 15.14
CA LEU A 160 32.77 -15.52 16.46
C LEU A 160 33.14 -16.97 16.74
N GLU A 161 32.31 -17.92 16.32
CA GLU A 161 32.66 -19.35 16.41
C GLU A 161 33.87 -19.69 15.52
N SER A 162 33.99 -19.08 14.33
CA SER A 162 35.17 -19.31 13.49
C SER A 162 36.46 -18.81 14.15
N VAL A 163 36.41 -17.65 14.83
CA VAL A 163 37.55 -17.12 15.58
C VAL A 163 37.90 -18.05 16.76
N SER A 164 36.88 -18.56 17.47
CA SER A 164 37.07 -19.52 18.55
C SER A 164 37.77 -20.81 18.07
N PHE A 165 37.38 -21.33 16.93
CA PHE A 165 38.03 -22.50 16.34
C PHE A 165 39.47 -22.24 15.91
N ASP A 166 39.80 -21.05 15.42
CA ASP A 166 41.18 -20.67 15.09
C ASP A 166 42.06 -20.65 16.34
N GLU A 167 41.55 -20.14 17.48
CA GLU A 167 42.24 -20.23 18.77
C GLU A 167 42.47 -21.65 19.20
N LEU A 168 41.46 -22.53 19.15
CA LEU A 168 41.58 -23.95 19.51
C LEU A 168 42.61 -24.66 18.64
N GLN A 169 42.68 -24.34 17.36
CA GLN A 169 43.69 -24.89 16.45
C GLN A 169 45.10 -24.50 16.88
N GLN A 170 45.30 -23.23 17.31
CA GLN A 170 46.58 -22.80 17.82
C GLN A 170 46.96 -23.54 19.13
N PHE A 171 46.00 -23.72 20.04
CA PHE A 171 46.25 -24.50 21.29
C PHE A 171 46.59 -25.95 20.99
N SER A 172 45.93 -26.59 20.04
CA SER A 172 46.21 -27.94 19.62
C SER A 172 47.64 -28.08 19.09
N LYS A 173 48.07 -27.17 18.20
CA LYS A 173 49.43 -27.17 17.65
C LYS A 173 50.50 -26.94 18.75
N ASN A 174 50.26 -26.01 19.68
CA ASN A 174 51.16 -25.74 20.77
C ASN A 174 51.30 -26.96 21.71
N LYS A 175 50.18 -27.66 22.02
CA LYS A 175 50.17 -28.85 22.85
C LYS A 175 50.90 -30.02 22.17
N GLU A 176 50.76 -30.19 20.86
CA GLU A 176 51.47 -31.18 20.07
C GLU A 176 53.01 -30.93 20.10
N GLN A 177 53.42 -29.68 19.90
CA GLN A 177 54.84 -29.26 20.00
C GLN A 177 55.45 -29.49 21.38
N LEU A 178 54.69 -29.14 22.44
CA LEU A 178 55.12 -29.40 23.79
C LEU A 178 55.24 -30.92 24.10
N SER A 179 54.31 -31.72 23.62
CA SER A 179 54.37 -33.17 23.81
C SER A 179 55.48 -33.85 22.99
N ALA A 180 55.91 -33.28 21.89
CA ALA A 180 57.03 -33.76 21.07
C ALA A 180 58.40 -33.34 21.62
N ALA A 181 58.44 -32.37 22.53
CA ALA A 181 59.68 -31.84 23.14
C ALA A 181 60.03 -32.51 24.46
N VAL A 182 59.15 -33.39 24.97
CA VAL A 182 59.36 -34.20 26.18
C VAL A 182 59.70 -35.63 25.82
#